data_5877d051adbd96465d743861e57477e9
#
_entry.id   5877d051adbd96465d743861e57477e9
#
_cell.length_a   1.000
_cell.length_b   1.000
_cell.length_c   1.000
_cell.angle_alpha   90.00
_cell.angle_beta   90.00
_cell.angle_gamma   90.00
#
_symmetry.space_group_name_H-M   'P 1'
#
loop_
_entity.id
_entity.type
_entity.pdbx_description
1 polymer ?
#
loop_
_entity_poly.entity_id
_entity_poly.type
_entity_poly.pdbx_seq_one_letter_code
_entity_poly.pdbx_strand_id
1 'polypeptide(L)'
;MTAQATYYIIRALVALVAIPFHEAGHALAAWLLGDATAKREGRLSLNPFAHFDLLGTLCMVFAGVGWAKPVSTNPRNFKNPKWGMALTALAGPVANLVLAYLAMVAWKVMYYWAPVNNATIYIAMFLRYLVLMNVSLAVFNLIPVPPLDGSRILLVVLPQRIYFGLMRYEKYIMIVMLAAVWGGFLDTPLYYLNNVVWSLLGAGTGYIDKIAYAVYASSLGAVI
;
A
#
# COMPACT_ATOMS: atom_id res chain seq x y z
N MET A 1 19.53 21.12 3.81
CA MET A 1 18.50 20.69 2.84
C MET A 1 17.25 21.51 3.03
N THR A 2 16.58 21.92 1.96
CA THR A 2 15.27 22.59 2.08
C THR A 2 14.21 21.59 2.54
N ALA A 3 13.18 22.04 3.26
CA ALA A 3 12.07 21.18 3.73
C ALA A 3 11.41 20.41 2.56
N GLN A 4 11.34 21.05 1.39
CA GLN A 4 10.79 20.44 0.18
C GLN A 4 11.66 19.28 -0.35
N ALA A 5 12.99 19.43 -0.36
CA ALA A 5 13.89 18.36 -0.76
C ALA A 5 13.79 17.14 0.18
N THR A 6 13.73 17.38 1.49
CA THR A 6 13.52 16.32 2.50
C THR A 6 12.21 15.57 2.25
N TYR A 7 11.13 16.27 1.95
CA TYR A 7 9.83 15.69 1.64
C TYR A 7 9.89 14.74 0.44
N TYR A 8 10.48 15.16 -0.69
CA TYR A 8 10.59 14.30 -1.88
C TYR A 8 11.52 13.10 -1.66
N ILE A 9 12.61 13.27 -0.91
CA ILE A 9 13.51 12.14 -0.59
C ILE A 9 12.78 11.10 0.26
N ILE A 10 12.05 11.53 1.30
CA ILE A 10 11.29 10.61 2.14
C ILE A 10 10.23 9.88 1.30
N ARG A 11 9.49 10.57 0.44
CA ARG A 11 8.51 9.93 -0.45
C ARG A 11 9.14 8.91 -1.38
N ALA A 12 10.29 9.22 -1.96
CA ALA A 12 11.03 8.29 -2.81
C ALA A 12 11.46 7.04 -2.03
N LEU A 13 12.04 7.21 -0.84
CA LEU A 13 12.44 6.09 0.02
C LEU A 13 11.24 5.23 0.45
N VAL A 14 10.11 5.86 0.77
CA VAL A 14 8.87 5.14 1.12
C VAL A 14 8.35 4.36 -0.08
N ALA A 15 8.35 4.93 -1.28
CA ALA A 15 7.93 4.23 -2.50
C ALA A 15 8.81 3.01 -2.80
N LEU A 16 10.14 3.12 -2.57
CA LEU A 16 11.10 2.03 -2.69
C LEU A 16 10.79 0.83 -1.78
N VAL A 17 10.06 1.04 -0.70
CA VAL A 17 9.64 -0.03 0.22
C VAL A 17 8.20 -0.46 -0.06
N ALA A 18 7.27 0.48 -0.21
CA ALA A 18 5.83 0.19 -0.32
C ALA A 18 5.48 -0.57 -1.60
N ILE A 19 6.07 -0.17 -2.75
CA ILE A 19 5.79 -0.81 -4.05
C ILE A 19 6.25 -2.28 -4.07
N PRO A 20 7.51 -2.61 -3.71
CA PRO A 20 7.94 -4.01 -3.68
C PRO A 20 7.12 -4.88 -2.73
N PHE A 21 6.67 -4.35 -1.60
CA PHE A 21 5.80 -5.10 -0.68
C PHE A 21 4.45 -5.43 -1.30
N HIS A 22 3.85 -4.46 -2.00
CA HIS A 22 2.59 -4.65 -2.73
C HIS A 22 2.74 -5.73 -3.80
N GLU A 23 3.71 -5.59 -4.70
CA GLU A 23 3.93 -6.52 -5.81
C GLU A 23 4.38 -7.91 -5.31
N ALA A 24 5.22 -7.97 -4.27
CA ALA A 24 5.59 -9.23 -3.64
C ALA A 24 4.39 -9.93 -3.00
N GLY A 25 3.44 -9.18 -2.46
CA GLY A 25 2.16 -9.69 -1.96
C GLY A 25 1.39 -10.44 -3.04
N HIS A 26 1.24 -9.84 -4.23
CA HIS A 26 0.62 -10.50 -5.39
C HIS A 26 1.38 -11.75 -5.82
N ALA A 27 2.71 -11.66 -5.96
CA ALA A 27 3.56 -12.76 -6.38
C ALA A 27 3.51 -13.94 -5.40
N LEU A 28 3.49 -13.65 -4.08
CA LEU A 28 3.38 -14.65 -3.02
C LEU A 28 2.03 -15.38 -3.07
N ALA A 29 0.94 -14.62 -3.16
CA ALA A 29 -0.39 -15.21 -3.24
C ALA A 29 -0.57 -16.06 -4.50
N ALA A 30 -0.13 -15.56 -5.66
CA ALA A 30 -0.17 -16.32 -6.91
C ALA A 30 0.58 -17.66 -6.75
N TRP A 31 1.80 -17.63 -6.20
CA TRP A 31 2.59 -18.83 -5.97
C TRP A 31 1.91 -19.82 -5.01
N LEU A 32 1.39 -19.35 -3.88
CA LEU A 32 0.68 -20.19 -2.90
C LEU A 32 -0.59 -20.81 -3.47
N LEU A 33 -1.24 -20.14 -4.42
CA LEU A 33 -2.45 -20.61 -5.11
C LEU A 33 -2.15 -21.49 -6.34
N GLY A 34 -0.88 -21.75 -6.64
CA GLY A 34 -0.42 -22.69 -7.68
C GLY A 34 0.18 -22.04 -8.93
N ASP A 35 0.14 -20.70 -9.05
CA ASP A 35 0.75 -20.01 -10.17
C ASP A 35 2.18 -19.54 -9.85
N ALA A 36 3.18 -20.30 -10.30
CA ALA A 36 4.59 -19.98 -10.15
C ALA A 36 5.15 -19.01 -11.21
N THR A 37 4.29 -18.38 -12.04
CA THR A 37 4.74 -17.50 -13.13
C THR A 37 5.58 -16.34 -12.61
N ALA A 38 5.05 -15.55 -11.70
CA ALA A 38 5.73 -14.44 -11.07
C ALA A 38 7.03 -14.84 -10.36
N LYS A 39 7.03 -15.99 -9.68
CA LYS A 39 8.22 -16.52 -9.01
C LYS A 39 9.33 -16.84 -10.01
N ARG A 40 9.02 -17.48 -11.15
CA ARG A 40 9.98 -17.81 -12.21
C ARG A 40 10.54 -16.56 -12.88
N GLU A 41 9.78 -15.48 -12.94
CA GLU A 41 10.22 -14.17 -13.45
C GLU A 41 11.03 -13.35 -12.44
N GLY A 42 11.32 -13.90 -11.24
CA GLY A 42 12.05 -13.19 -10.18
C GLY A 42 11.25 -12.09 -9.49
N ARG A 43 9.90 -12.11 -9.66
CA ARG A 43 9.00 -11.09 -9.08
C ARG A 43 8.63 -11.36 -7.62
N LEU A 44 8.86 -12.55 -7.10
CA LEU A 44 8.72 -12.85 -5.67
C LEU A 44 9.97 -12.35 -4.95
N SER A 45 10.11 -11.04 -4.84
CA SER A 45 11.28 -10.34 -4.30
C SER A 45 10.87 -9.02 -3.68
N LEU A 46 11.56 -8.60 -2.63
CA LEU A 46 11.46 -7.24 -2.08
C LEU A 46 12.47 -6.27 -2.69
N ASN A 47 13.25 -6.73 -3.69
CA ASN A 47 14.16 -5.85 -4.41
C ASN A 47 13.38 -4.83 -5.24
N PRO A 48 13.46 -3.52 -4.95
CA PRO A 48 12.72 -2.51 -5.68
C PRO A 48 12.99 -2.53 -7.18
N PHE A 49 14.21 -2.82 -7.62
CA PHE A 49 14.58 -2.87 -9.04
C PHE A 49 13.86 -3.97 -9.82
N ALA A 50 13.33 -5.00 -9.15
CA ALA A 50 12.52 -6.01 -9.79
C ALA A 50 11.13 -5.47 -10.20
N HIS A 51 10.64 -4.42 -9.55
CA HIS A 51 9.26 -3.92 -9.68
C HIS A 51 9.19 -2.52 -10.29
N PHE A 52 10.32 -1.83 -10.48
CA PHE A 52 10.33 -0.47 -10.97
C PHE A 52 9.93 -0.37 -12.45
N ASP A 53 8.95 0.50 -12.67
CA ASP A 53 8.81 1.30 -13.89
C ASP A 53 9.36 2.70 -13.59
N LEU A 54 10.34 3.15 -14.37
CA LEU A 54 11.01 4.42 -14.11
C LEU A 54 10.04 5.60 -14.15
N LEU A 55 9.18 5.64 -15.18
CA LEU A 55 8.22 6.73 -15.36
C LEU A 55 7.13 6.70 -14.29
N GLY A 56 6.57 5.50 -14.01
CA GLY A 56 5.55 5.33 -12.97
C GLY A 56 6.05 5.73 -11.59
N THR A 57 7.32 5.40 -11.27
CA THR A 57 7.93 5.78 -10.00
C THR A 57 8.18 7.29 -9.89
N LEU A 58 8.65 7.93 -10.96
CA LEU A 58 8.81 9.39 -10.99
C LEU A 58 7.46 10.10 -10.81
N CYS A 59 6.42 9.63 -11.52
CA CYS A 59 5.06 10.15 -11.35
C CYS A 59 4.58 10.01 -9.89
N MET A 60 4.83 8.86 -9.25
CA MET A 60 4.45 8.64 -7.85
C MET A 60 5.17 9.61 -6.89
N VAL A 61 6.45 9.87 -7.10
CA VAL A 61 7.23 10.77 -6.24
C VAL A 61 6.79 12.22 -6.40
N PHE A 62 6.61 12.70 -7.63
CA PHE A 62 6.35 14.11 -7.91
C PHE A 62 4.86 14.47 -7.97
N ALA A 63 4.04 13.65 -8.61
CA ALA A 63 2.62 13.87 -8.79
C ALA A 63 1.73 13.16 -7.76
N GLY A 64 2.31 12.24 -6.96
CA GLY A 64 1.55 11.47 -5.96
C GLY A 64 0.77 10.28 -6.54
N VAL A 65 0.79 10.11 -7.85
CA VAL A 65 0.15 9.00 -8.58
C VAL A 65 1.18 8.40 -9.52
N GLY A 66 1.26 7.08 -9.56
CA GLY A 66 2.20 6.36 -10.42
C GLY A 66 1.83 4.89 -10.53
N TRP A 67 2.65 4.14 -11.22
CA TRP A 67 2.46 2.70 -11.42
C TRP A 67 3.79 1.96 -11.28
N ALA A 68 3.69 0.68 -10.94
CA ALA A 68 4.81 -0.25 -10.95
C ALA A 68 4.75 -1.14 -12.18
N LYS A 69 5.81 -1.87 -12.44
CA LYS A 69 5.79 -2.94 -13.41
C LYS A 69 4.99 -4.12 -12.84
N PRO A 70 3.82 -4.44 -13.41
CA PRO A 70 2.88 -5.37 -12.80
C PRO A 70 3.45 -6.80 -12.71
N VAL A 71 2.98 -7.53 -11.71
CA VAL A 71 3.26 -8.96 -11.54
C VAL A 71 2.46 -9.76 -12.56
N SER A 72 3.16 -10.61 -13.34
CA SER A 72 2.54 -11.50 -14.32
C SER A 72 1.81 -12.64 -13.61
N THR A 73 0.55 -12.86 -13.95
CA THR A 73 -0.24 -14.00 -13.44
C THR A 73 -0.87 -14.78 -14.59
N ASN A 74 -0.87 -16.10 -14.51
CA ASN A 74 -1.52 -16.96 -15.48
C ASN A 74 -2.75 -17.64 -14.86
N PRO A 75 -3.98 -17.21 -15.23
CA PRO A 75 -5.20 -17.76 -14.65
C PRO A 75 -5.34 -19.28 -14.82
N ARG A 76 -4.71 -19.87 -15.84
CA ARG A 76 -4.78 -21.31 -16.12
C ARG A 76 -4.04 -22.16 -15.08
N ASN A 77 -3.12 -21.56 -14.33
CA ASN A 77 -2.34 -22.27 -13.30
C ASN A 77 -3.11 -22.39 -11.96
N PHE A 78 -4.19 -21.63 -11.78
CA PHE A 78 -5.00 -21.72 -10.57
C PHE A 78 -6.00 -22.88 -10.64
N LYS A 79 -6.21 -23.58 -9.52
CA LYS A 79 -7.29 -24.57 -9.39
C LYS A 79 -8.67 -23.99 -9.72
N ASN A 80 -8.92 -22.76 -9.29
CA ASN A 80 -10.08 -21.96 -9.64
C ASN A 80 -9.60 -20.59 -10.15
N PRO A 81 -9.63 -20.34 -11.46
CA PRO A 81 -9.12 -19.12 -12.06
C PRO A 81 -9.74 -17.84 -11.49
N LYS A 82 -11.06 -17.82 -11.24
CA LYS A 82 -11.75 -16.65 -10.70
C LYS A 82 -11.24 -16.29 -9.29
N TRP A 83 -11.28 -17.26 -8.39
CA TRP A 83 -10.82 -17.06 -7.02
C TRP A 83 -9.31 -16.85 -6.95
N GLY A 84 -8.54 -17.57 -7.77
CA GLY A 84 -7.09 -17.40 -7.87
C GLY A 84 -6.73 -15.96 -8.23
N MET A 85 -7.34 -15.41 -9.26
CA MET A 85 -7.12 -14.02 -9.68
C MET A 85 -7.57 -13.00 -8.63
N ALA A 86 -8.74 -13.19 -8.02
CA ALA A 86 -9.27 -12.27 -7.02
C ALA A 86 -8.43 -12.25 -5.73
N LEU A 87 -8.05 -13.42 -5.22
CA LEU A 87 -7.21 -13.53 -4.02
C LEU A 87 -5.80 -13.00 -4.27
N THR A 88 -5.24 -13.26 -5.46
CA THR A 88 -3.96 -12.67 -5.86
C THR A 88 -4.06 -11.15 -5.89
N ALA A 89 -5.12 -10.58 -6.47
CA ALA A 89 -5.33 -9.14 -6.51
C ALA A 89 -5.52 -8.53 -5.11
N LEU A 90 -6.25 -9.21 -4.22
CA LEU A 90 -6.42 -8.74 -2.84
C LEU A 90 -5.12 -8.73 -2.03
N ALA A 91 -4.17 -9.61 -2.36
CA ALA A 91 -2.95 -9.81 -1.59
C ALA A 91 -2.01 -8.59 -1.60
N GLY A 92 -1.97 -7.80 -2.69
CA GLY A 92 -1.21 -6.55 -2.74
C GLY A 92 -1.70 -5.52 -1.71
N PRO A 93 -2.98 -5.11 -1.76
CA PRO A 93 -3.57 -4.25 -0.75
C PRO A 93 -3.41 -4.77 0.69
N VAL A 94 -3.59 -6.08 0.92
CA VAL A 94 -3.38 -6.68 2.25
C VAL A 94 -1.92 -6.58 2.69
N ALA A 95 -0.95 -6.83 1.81
CA ALA A 95 0.46 -6.65 2.13
C ALA A 95 0.77 -5.20 2.55
N ASN A 96 0.19 -4.22 1.86
CA ASN A 96 0.34 -2.81 2.24
C ASN A 96 -0.29 -2.51 3.61
N LEU A 97 -1.46 -3.06 3.92
CA LEU A 97 -2.08 -2.86 5.24
C LEU A 97 -1.25 -3.49 6.37
N VAL A 98 -0.65 -4.67 6.13
CA VAL A 98 0.27 -5.31 7.08
C VAL A 98 1.50 -4.43 7.29
N LEU A 99 2.11 -3.92 6.21
CA LEU A 99 3.26 -3.03 6.32
C LEU A 99 2.91 -1.71 7.02
N ALA A 100 1.72 -1.14 6.73
CA ALA A 100 1.22 0.05 7.41
C ALA A 100 1.05 -0.19 8.92
N TYR A 101 0.51 -1.34 9.31
CA TYR A 101 0.37 -1.72 10.72
C TYR A 101 1.73 -1.81 11.41
N LEU A 102 2.70 -2.52 10.83
CA LEU A 102 4.05 -2.65 11.38
C LEU A 102 4.76 -1.30 11.47
N ALA A 103 4.62 -0.46 10.45
CA ALA A 103 5.18 0.89 10.45
C ALA A 103 4.53 1.79 11.52
N MET A 104 3.21 1.67 11.77
CA MET A 104 2.51 2.42 12.81
C MET A 104 2.95 1.97 14.21
N VAL A 105 3.16 0.66 14.43
CA VAL A 105 3.75 0.13 15.67
C VAL A 105 5.13 0.75 15.89
N ALA A 106 6.01 0.68 14.90
CA ALA A 106 7.36 1.24 15.00
C ALA A 106 7.34 2.76 15.24
N TRP A 107 6.45 3.48 14.55
CA TRP A 107 6.28 4.92 14.71
C TRP A 107 5.85 5.31 16.12
N LYS A 108 4.84 4.61 16.69
CA LYS A 108 4.39 4.84 18.07
C LYS A 108 5.46 4.50 19.10
N VAL A 109 6.18 3.39 18.93
CA VAL A 109 7.30 3.03 19.81
C VAL A 109 8.37 4.12 19.79
N MET A 110 8.75 4.62 18.61
CA MET A 110 9.69 5.73 18.51
C MET A 110 9.16 7.01 19.17
N TYR A 111 7.89 7.32 18.94
CA TYR A 111 7.26 8.53 19.48
C TYR A 111 7.31 8.59 21.02
N TYR A 112 7.10 7.45 21.70
CA TYR A 112 7.04 7.41 23.15
C TYR A 112 8.40 7.21 23.82
N TRP A 113 9.33 6.46 23.22
CA TRP A 113 10.54 6.03 23.90
C TRP A 113 11.85 6.49 23.24
N ALA A 114 11.84 6.97 22.01
CA ALA A 114 13.09 7.39 21.40
C ALA A 114 13.51 8.80 21.87
N PRO A 115 14.82 9.04 22.06
CA PRO A 115 15.33 10.38 22.37
C PRO A 115 15.07 11.32 21.19
N VAL A 116 14.74 12.58 21.51
CA VAL A 116 14.48 13.60 20.47
C VAL A 116 15.81 14.13 19.93
N ASN A 117 16.14 13.71 18.71
CA ASN A 117 17.28 14.22 17.95
C ASN A 117 16.96 14.23 16.43
N ASN A 118 17.83 14.81 15.61
CA ASN A 118 17.58 14.91 14.18
C ASN A 118 17.36 13.54 13.50
N ALA A 119 18.10 12.50 13.90
CA ALA A 119 17.96 11.17 13.31
C ALA A 119 16.58 10.58 13.62
N THR A 120 16.15 10.62 14.90
CA THR A 120 14.84 10.08 15.30
C THR A 120 13.68 10.84 14.68
N ILE A 121 13.82 12.17 14.47
CA ILE A 121 12.81 12.97 13.77
C ILE A 121 12.66 12.49 12.30
N TYR A 122 13.77 12.31 11.56
CA TYR A 122 13.70 11.84 10.18
C TYR A 122 13.17 10.41 10.06
N ILE A 123 13.55 9.51 10.98
CA ILE A 123 13.04 8.14 11.00
C ILE A 123 11.54 8.15 11.31
N ALA A 124 11.08 8.93 12.28
CA ALA A 124 9.67 9.06 12.61
C ALA A 124 8.85 9.64 11.42
N MET A 125 9.40 10.62 10.70
CA MET A 125 8.80 11.13 9.46
C MET A 125 8.69 10.03 8.41
N PHE A 126 9.77 9.27 8.17
CA PHE A 126 9.77 8.14 7.23
C PHE A 126 8.70 7.11 7.60
N LEU A 127 8.64 6.67 8.86
CA LEU A 127 7.66 5.68 9.32
C LEU A 127 6.22 6.20 9.17
N ARG A 128 5.96 7.46 9.51
CA ARG A 128 4.65 8.09 9.32
C ARG A 128 4.24 8.13 7.85
N TYR A 129 5.15 8.55 6.96
CA TYR A 129 4.89 8.54 5.52
C TYR A 129 4.75 7.13 4.96
N LEU A 130 5.45 6.13 5.52
CA LEU A 130 5.31 4.74 5.17
C LEU A 130 3.89 4.23 5.49
N VAL A 131 3.34 4.58 6.67
CA VAL A 131 1.94 4.28 7.01
C VAL A 131 1.00 4.94 6.00
N LEU A 132 1.12 6.26 5.79
CA LEU A 132 0.22 7.02 4.92
C LEU A 132 0.21 6.47 3.49
N MET A 133 1.38 6.24 2.90
CA MET A 133 1.50 5.73 1.53
C MET A 133 0.93 4.32 1.40
N ASN A 134 1.20 3.43 2.35
CA ASN A 134 0.69 2.07 2.29
C ASN A 134 -0.84 2.01 2.48
N VAL A 135 -1.40 2.82 3.37
CA VAL A 135 -2.87 2.97 3.50
C VAL A 135 -3.45 3.48 2.19
N SER A 136 -2.88 4.55 1.62
CA SER A 136 -3.37 5.13 0.36
C SER A 136 -3.27 4.15 -0.81
N LEU A 137 -2.16 3.39 -0.93
CA LEU A 137 -2.01 2.35 -1.95
C LEU A 137 -3.05 1.25 -1.78
N ALA A 138 -3.30 0.78 -0.55
CA ALA A 138 -4.29 -0.26 -0.29
C ALA A 138 -5.71 0.22 -0.64
N VAL A 139 -6.10 1.41 -0.16
CA VAL A 139 -7.43 1.99 -0.42
C VAL A 139 -7.63 2.25 -1.91
N PHE A 140 -6.64 2.85 -2.57
CA PHE A 140 -6.73 3.17 -3.99
C PHE A 140 -6.84 1.90 -4.85
N ASN A 141 -6.01 0.89 -4.59
CA ASN A 141 -6.04 -0.36 -5.36
C ASN A 141 -7.28 -1.22 -5.08
N LEU A 142 -7.99 -1.00 -3.97
CA LEU A 142 -9.28 -1.67 -3.71
C LEU A 142 -10.47 -1.04 -4.43
N ILE A 143 -10.31 0.11 -5.08
CA ILE A 143 -11.37 0.69 -5.92
C ILE A 143 -11.71 -0.30 -7.03
N PRO A 144 -13.01 -0.65 -7.21
CA PRO A 144 -13.43 -1.70 -8.15
C PRO A 144 -13.47 -1.21 -9.60
N VAL A 145 -12.40 -0.55 -10.05
CA VAL A 145 -12.28 0.06 -11.39
C VAL A 145 -10.98 -0.37 -12.05
N PRO A 146 -11.00 -0.90 -13.31
CA PRO A 146 -9.77 -1.19 -14.04
C PRO A 146 -8.89 0.06 -14.23
N PRO A 147 -7.57 -0.06 -14.15
CA PRO A 147 -6.75 -1.29 -14.04
C PRO A 147 -6.42 -1.73 -12.60
N LEU A 148 -7.09 -1.17 -11.60
CA LEU A 148 -6.80 -1.42 -10.19
C LEU A 148 -7.14 -2.85 -9.75
N ASP A 149 -6.51 -3.32 -8.68
CA ASP A 149 -6.68 -4.68 -8.16
C ASP A 149 -8.13 -4.99 -7.78
N GLY A 150 -8.85 -4.01 -7.23
CA GLY A 150 -10.26 -4.10 -6.89
C GLY A 150 -11.14 -4.53 -8.06
N SER A 151 -10.76 -4.19 -9.29
CA SER A 151 -11.48 -4.64 -10.48
C SER A 151 -11.40 -6.15 -10.70
N ARG A 152 -10.30 -6.78 -10.32
CA ARG A 152 -10.11 -8.23 -10.43
C ARG A 152 -10.93 -8.99 -9.37
N ILE A 153 -11.20 -8.35 -8.23
CA ILE A 153 -12.10 -8.88 -7.21
C ILE A 153 -13.53 -8.96 -7.75
N LEU A 154 -13.95 -8.01 -8.60
CA LEU A 154 -15.25 -8.03 -9.25
C LEU A 154 -15.44 -9.26 -10.16
N LEU A 155 -14.38 -9.90 -10.64
CA LEU A 155 -14.47 -11.13 -11.43
C LEU A 155 -15.23 -12.24 -10.71
N VAL A 156 -15.18 -12.29 -9.38
CA VAL A 156 -15.90 -13.31 -8.59
C VAL A 156 -17.41 -13.05 -8.59
N VAL A 157 -17.81 -11.77 -8.53
CA VAL A 157 -19.20 -11.33 -8.37
C VAL A 157 -19.90 -11.13 -9.71
N LEU A 158 -19.19 -10.55 -10.69
CA LEU A 158 -19.78 -10.19 -11.99
C LEU A 158 -19.88 -11.39 -12.94
N PRO A 159 -20.96 -11.46 -13.75
CA PRO A 159 -21.01 -12.35 -14.91
C PRO A 159 -19.83 -12.09 -15.85
N GLN A 160 -19.24 -13.16 -16.39
CA GLN A 160 -18.05 -13.07 -17.24
C GLN A 160 -18.20 -12.10 -18.41
N ARG A 161 -19.39 -12.05 -19.02
CA ARG A 161 -19.67 -11.14 -20.17
C ARG A 161 -19.49 -9.67 -19.78
N ILE A 162 -19.98 -9.28 -18.60
CA ILE A 162 -19.88 -7.90 -18.11
C ILE A 162 -18.41 -7.59 -17.74
N TYR A 163 -17.75 -8.51 -17.05
CA TYR A 163 -16.35 -8.35 -16.65
C TYR A 163 -15.43 -8.17 -17.85
N PHE A 164 -15.50 -9.08 -18.86
CA PHE A 164 -14.66 -8.94 -20.06
C PHE A 164 -15.04 -7.74 -20.92
N GLY A 165 -16.31 -7.35 -20.92
CA GLY A 165 -16.75 -6.09 -21.54
C GLY A 165 -16.06 -4.88 -20.89
N LEU A 166 -16.00 -4.82 -19.57
CA LEU A 166 -15.34 -3.76 -18.80
C LEU A 166 -13.82 -3.73 -19.07
N MET A 167 -13.16 -4.90 -19.04
CA MET A 167 -11.73 -5.05 -19.31
C MET A 167 -11.33 -4.59 -20.72
N ARG A 168 -12.22 -4.70 -21.70
CA ARG A 168 -11.96 -4.20 -23.06
C ARG A 168 -11.70 -2.71 -23.12
N TYR A 169 -12.28 -1.95 -22.17
CA TYR A 169 -12.16 -0.50 -22.08
C TYR A 169 -11.14 -0.06 -21.01
N GLU A 170 -10.35 -0.96 -20.47
CA GLU A 170 -9.38 -0.71 -19.39
C GLU A 170 -8.51 0.53 -19.65
N LYS A 171 -7.96 0.68 -20.87
CA LYS A 171 -7.12 1.83 -21.24
C LYS A 171 -7.86 3.17 -21.16
N TYR A 172 -9.11 3.19 -21.60
CA TYR A 172 -9.94 4.42 -21.54
C TYR A 172 -10.36 4.73 -20.12
N ILE A 173 -10.74 3.71 -19.36
CA ILE A 173 -11.08 3.83 -17.95
C ILE A 173 -9.89 4.37 -17.16
N MET A 174 -8.68 3.88 -17.43
CA MET A 174 -7.45 4.38 -16.81
C MET A 174 -7.24 5.89 -17.10
N ILE A 175 -7.44 6.33 -18.33
CA ILE A 175 -7.30 7.75 -18.69
C ILE A 175 -8.33 8.61 -17.93
N VAL A 176 -9.59 8.17 -17.90
CA VAL A 176 -10.66 8.86 -17.15
C VAL A 176 -10.34 8.91 -15.67
N MET A 177 -9.82 7.81 -15.12
CA MET A 177 -9.47 7.75 -13.72
C MET A 177 -8.29 8.65 -13.35
N LEU A 178 -7.26 8.71 -14.20
CA LEU A 178 -6.15 9.66 -14.03
C LEU A 178 -6.65 11.11 -14.08
N ALA A 179 -7.54 11.42 -15.02
CA ALA A 179 -8.16 12.74 -15.11
C ALA A 179 -9.01 13.05 -13.86
N ALA A 180 -9.73 12.08 -13.31
CA ALA A 180 -10.52 12.24 -12.09
C ALA A 180 -9.62 12.47 -10.86
N VAL A 181 -8.47 11.78 -10.76
CA VAL A 181 -7.49 12.00 -9.70
C VAL A 181 -6.89 13.40 -9.81
N TRP A 182 -6.41 13.80 -11.00
CA TRP A 182 -5.83 15.13 -11.19
C TRP A 182 -6.84 16.26 -11.08
N GLY A 183 -8.10 16.01 -11.42
CA GLY A 183 -9.21 16.94 -11.22
C GLY A 183 -9.70 17.05 -9.78
N GLY A 184 -9.13 16.28 -8.84
CA GLY A 184 -9.50 16.30 -7.42
C GLY A 184 -10.85 15.62 -7.11
N PHE A 185 -11.49 14.96 -8.09
CA PHE A 185 -12.80 14.32 -7.88
C PHE A 185 -12.76 13.15 -6.89
N LEU A 186 -11.59 12.52 -6.75
CA LEU A 186 -11.38 11.40 -5.82
C LEU A 186 -10.83 11.82 -4.47
N ASP A 187 -10.46 13.09 -4.26
CA ASP A 187 -9.81 13.55 -3.03
C ASP A 187 -10.69 13.32 -1.80
N THR A 188 -11.95 13.74 -1.85
CA THR A 188 -12.88 13.60 -0.71
C THR A 188 -13.15 12.13 -0.36
N PRO A 189 -13.55 11.24 -1.28
CA PRO A 189 -13.78 9.84 -0.94
C PRO A 189 -12.50 9.12 -0.50
N LEU A 190 -11.35 9.40 -1.14
CA LEU A 190 -10.07 8.81 -0.74
C LEU A 190 -9.63 9.30 0.64
N TYR A 191 -9.78 10.59 0.93
CA TYR A 191 -9.50 11.15 2.24
C TYR A 191 -10.34 10.47 3.34
N TYR A 192 -11.64 10.32 3.12
CA TYR A 192 -12.53 9.64 4.07
C TYR A 192 -12.11 8.19 4.32
N LEU A 193 -11.91 7.41 3.25
CA LEU A 193 -11.51 6.00 3.36
C LEU A 193 -10.13 5.84 4.02
N ASN A 194 -9.16 6.68 3.65
CA ASN A 194 -7.85 6.70 4.29
C ASN A 194 -7.94 6.98 5.78
N ASN A 195 -8.79 7.92 6.20
CA ASN A 195 -9.00 8.23 7.62
C ASN A 195 -9.67 7.09 8.39
N VAL A 196 -10.62 6.39 7.77
CA VAL A 196 -11.22 5.18 8.37
C VAL A 196 -10.15 4.11 8.61
N VAL A 197 -9.34 3.80 7.58
CA VAL A 197 -8.28 2.79 7.71
C VAL A 197 -7.22 3.24 8.72
N TRP A 198 -6.82 4.52 8.70
CA TRP A 198 -5.89 5.08 9.68
C TRP A 198 -6.42 4.92 11.11
N SER A 199 -7.71 5.21 11.34
CA SER A 199 -8.34 5.08 12.65
C SER A 199 -8.40 3.62 13.13
N LEU A 200 -8.69 2.68 12.21
CA LEU A 200 -8.67 1.24 12.50
C LEU A 200 -7.26 0.75 12.89
N LEU A 201 -6.24 1.17 12.15
CA LEU A 201 -4.85 0.87 12.48
C LEU A 201 -4.45 1.51 13.82
N GLY A 202 -4.89 2.75 14.07
CA GLY A 202 -4.69 3.45 15.33
C GLY A 202 -5.30 2.71 16.52
N ALA A 203 -6.53 2.21 16.36
CA ALA A 203 -7.20 1.38 17.36
C ALA A 203 -6.49 0.04 17.56
N GLY A 204 -6.10 -0.65 16.47
CA GLY A 204 -5.37 -1.91 16.52
C GLY A 204 -3.98 -1.82 17.15
N THR A 205 -3.36 -0.62 17.15
CA THR A 205 -2.08 -0.34 17.82
C THR A 205 -2.23 0.39 19.15
N GLY A 206 -3.46 0.59 19.64
CA GLY A 206 -3.78 1.34 20.86
C GLY A 206 -3.22 0.72 22.14
N TYR A 207 -2.83 -0.55 22.10
CA TYR A 207 -2.13 -1.20 23.22
C TYR A 207 -0.77 -0.53 23.53
N ILE A 208 -0.09 0.03 22.51
CA ILE A 208 1.18 0.74 22.68
C ILE A 208 0.95 2.03 23.46
N ASP A 209 -0.12 2.77 23.13
CA ASP A 209 -0.50 3.99 23.84
C ASP A 209 -0.78 3.68 25.32
N LYS A 210 -1.53 2.60 25.60
CA LYS A 210 -1.83 2.17 26.97
C LYS A 210 -0.57 1.80 27.76
N ILE A 211 0.36 1.08 27.14
CA ILE A 211 1.64 0.72 27.78
C ILE A 211 2.44 1.99 28.08
N ALA A 212 2.54 2.91 27.13
CA ALA A 212 3.27 4.16 27.32
C ALA A 212 2.69 4.99 28.47
N TYR A 213 1.36 5.14 28.54
CA TYR A 213 0.70 5.83 29.63
C TYR A 213 0.91 5.14 30.98
N ALA A 214 0.87 3.81 31.05
CA ALA A 214 1.13 3.06 32.29
C ALA A 214 2.57 3.26 32.79
N VAL A 215 3.55 3.22 31.89
CA VAL A 215 4.97 3.48 32.24
C VAL A 215 5.15 4.91 32.73
N TYR A 216 4.51 5.89 32.07
CA TYR A 216 4.61 7.29 32.47
C TYR A 216 3.97 7.54 33.84
N ALA A 217 2.79 6.96 34.07
CA ALA A 217 2.10 7.06 35.38
C ALA A 217 2.92 6.43 36.53
N SER A 218 3.56 5.29 36.30
CA SER A 218 4.42 4.63 37.31
C SER A 218 5.66 5.45 37.62
N SER A 219 6.24 6.14 36.65
CA SER A 219 7.40 7.01 36.85
C SER A 219 7.07 8.27 37.68
N LEU A 220 5.87 8.81 37.55
CA LEU A 220 5.40 9.95 38.34
C LEU A 220 5.07 9.54 39.78
N GLY A 221 4.49 8.35 40.01
CA GLY A 221 4.19 7.83 41.32
C GLY A 221 5.42 7.39 42.14
N ALA A 222 6.57 7.19 41.48
CA ALA A 222 7.83 6.87 42.15
C ALA A 222 8.62 8.11 42.64
N VAL A 223 8.14 9.32 42.34
CA VAL A 223 8.79 10.61 42.69
C VAL A 223 8.08 11.27 43.89
N ILE A 224 6.97 10.69 44.37
CA ILE A 224 6.24 11.10 45.58
C ILE A 224 6.53 10.11 46.74
#